data_329eb031602b8c705113da044b6d49ed
#
_entry.id   329eb031602b8c705113da044b6d49ed
#
_cell.length_a   1.000
_cell.length_b   1.000
_cell.length_c   1.000
_cell.angle_alpha   90.00
_cell.angle_beta   90.00
_cell.angle_gamma   90.00
#
_symmetry.space_group_name_H-M   'P 1'
#
loop_
_entity.id
_entity.type
_entity.pdbx_description
1 polymer ?
#
loop_
_entity_poly.entity_id
_entity_poly.type
_entity_poly.pdbx_seq_one_letter_code
_entity_poly.pdbx_strand_id
1 'polypeptide(L)'
;MGRKVNSCLRAAWDTDEVDHWKIDKFTAEDNPHPFLEESSFATLFPKYREKYLREIWGHVTATLEKHGVACTLDLIEGSMTVRTTRKTFDPYIILRARDLIKLLSRSVPFTQAVKILQDDMACDVIKIGNIVRNKERFVKRRQRIIGPNGNTLKVCVKYLILTQAIELLTECYVMVQGNTVSAMGPYKGLKEVRRIVIDCMKNIHPIYHIKELMIKRELAKDPKLANESWDRFLPKFKKQNVKTKKPKEAPKKKVYTPFPPPQQPSKLDLQLESGEYFLRPHEKKRNEQAKKAQAQAGPCLGDTG
;
A
#
# COMPACT_ATOMS: atom_id res chain seq x y z
N MET A 1 -45.17 4.43 12.16
CA MET A 1 -45.20 5.32 10.96
C MET A 1 -44.10 4.88 10.01
N GLY A 2 -44.46 4.05 9.02
CA GLY A 2 -43.52 3.56 8.01
C GLY A 2 -43.22 4.66 7.01
N ARG A 3 -41.93 5.00 6.86
CA ARG A 3 -41.47 5.85 5.75
C ARG A 3 -41.72 5.10 4.45
N LYS A 4 -42.62 5.58 3.63
CA LYS A 4 -42.76 5.18 2.23
C LYS A 4 -41.47 5.58 1.53
N VAL A 5 -40.65 4.59 1.17
CA VAL A 5 -39.52 4.77 0.26
C VAL A 5 -40.13 5.16 -1.10
N ASN A 6 -39.83 6.36 -1.57
CA ASN A 6 -40.23 6.80 -2.89
C ASN A 6 -39.68 5.77 -3.90
N SER A 7 -40.64 5.06 -4.54
CA SER A 7 -40.31 4.29 -5.73
C SER A 7 -39.82 5.28 -6.79
N CYS A 8 -38.50 5.40 -6.97
CA CYS A 8 -37.95 5.98 -8.18
C CYS A 8 -38.64 5.31 -9.36
N LEU A 9 -39.21 6.09 -10.25
CA LEU A 9 -39.84 5.64 -11.47
C LEU A 9 -38.83 4.76 -12.21
N ARG A 10 -38.98 3.44 -12.12
CA ARG A 10 -38.18 2.51 -12.94
C ARG A 10 -38.51 2.81 -14.39
N ALA A 11 -37.50 3.01 -15.20
CA ALA A 11 -37.67 3.16 -16.63
C ALA A 11 -38.30 1.89 -17.22
N ALA A 12 -39.05 1.99 -18.29
CA ALA A 12 -39.76 0.86 -18.90
C ALA A 12 -38.82 -0.29 -19.35
N TRP A 13 -37.52 -0.01 -19.50
CA TRP A 13 -36.47 -0.99 -19.85
C TRP A 13 -35.79 -1.61 -18.61
N ASP A 14 -36.09 -1.12 -17.39
CA ASP A 14 -35.47 -1.57 -16.15
C ASP A 14 -36.37 -2.64 -15.50
N THR A 15 -36.20 -3.90 -15.92
CA THR A 15 -36.90 -5.07 -15.38
C THR A 15 -35.98 -5.84 -14.48
N ASP A 16 -36.55 -6.60 -13.50
CA ASP A 16 -35.77 -7.43 -12.57
C ASP A 16 -35.00 -8.58 -13.24
N GLU A 17 -35.30 -8.84 -14.54
CA GLU A 17 -34.60 -9.86 -15.35
C GLU A 17 -33.31 -9.35 -15.98
N VAL A 18 -33.12 -8.02 -16.02
CA VAL A 18 -31.92 -7.40 -16.61
C VAL A 18 -30.81 -7.33 -15.55
N ASP A 19 -29.75 -8.06 -15.78
CA ASP A 19 -28.54 -7.97 -14.94
C ASP A 19 -27.72 -6.73 -15.34
N HIS A 20 -27.94 -5.63 -14.62
CA HIS A 20 -27.25 -4.35 -14.83
C HIS A 20 -25.73 -4.42 -14.62
N TRP A 21 -25.23 -5.47 -14.00
CA TRP A 21 -23.82 -5.66 -13.71
C TRP A 21 -23.13 -6.61 -14.70
N LYS A 22 -23.90 -7.17 -15.64
CA LYS A 22 -23.35 -8.03 -16.68
C LYS A 22 -22.53 -7.18 -17.66
N ILE A 23 -21.28 -7.53 -17.78
CA ILE A 23 -20.37 -6.91 -18.75
C ILE A 23 -20.50 -7.70 -20.06
N ASP A 24 -21.08 -7.08 -21.07
CA ASP A 24 -21.14 -7.68 -22.39
C ASP A 24 -19.75 -7.66 -23.05
N LYS A 25 -19.49 -8.70 -23.84
CA LYS A 25 -18.22 -8.78 -24.57
C LYS A 25 -18.26 -7.82 -25.74
N PHE A 26 -17.20 -7.01 -25.85
CA PHE A 26 -17.03 -6.10 -26.95
C PHE A 26 -16.74 -6.89 -28.25
N THR A 27 -17.53 -6.67 -29.28
CA THR A 27 -17.46 -7.38 -30.57
C THR A 27 -16.99 -6.44 -31.67
N ALA A 28 -16.59 -7.01 -32.82
CA ALA A 28 -16.18 -6.22 -33.97
C ALA A 28 -17.33 -5.39 -34.57
N GLU A 29 -18.58 -5.77 -34.30
CA GLU A 29 -19.78 -5.05 -34.76
C GLU A 29 -19.99 -3.73 -34.02
N ASP A 30 -19.52 -3.68 -32.74
CA ASP A 30 -19.64 -2.46 -31.92
C ASP A 30 -18.73 -1.33 -32.40
N ASN A 31 -17.66 -1.64 -33.12
CA ASN A 31 -16.74 -0.68 -33.68
C ASN A 31 -16.32 -1.03 -35.11
N PRO A 32 -17.16 -0.74 -36.12
CA PRO A 32 -16.91 -1.11 -37.51
C PRO A 32 -15.80 -0.28 -38.19
N HIS A 33 -15.41 0.86 -37.59
CA HIS A 33 -14.42 1.74 -38.19
C HIS A 33 -13.02 1.53 -37.57
N PRO A 34 -11.96 1.53 -38.39
CA PRO A 34 -10.59 1.46 -37.88
C PRO A 34 -10.23 2.75 -37.11
N PHE A 35 -9.28 2.63 -36.17
CA PHE A 35 -8.78 3.79 -35.47
C PHE A 35 -8.08 4.77 -36.40
N LEU A 36 -8.32 6.07 -36.19
CA LEU A 36 -7.70 7.15 -36.94
C LEU A 36 -6.23 7.35 -36.58
N GLU A 37 -5.89 7.14 -35.30
CA GLU A 37 -4.55 7.32 -34.77
C GLU A 37 -3.97 6.03 -34.21
N GLU A 38 -2.65 5.87 -34.31
CA GLU A 38 -1.91 4.74 -33.75
C GLU A 38 -1.55 5.03 -32.28
N SER A 39 -1.98 4.17 -31.39
CA SER A 39 -1.56 4.18 -29.98
C SER A 39 -0.44 3.19 -29.76
N SER A 40 0.65 3.62 -29.12
CA SER A 40 1.79 2.76 -28.83
C SER A 40 2.23 2.86 -27.37
N PHE A 41 2.68 1.73 -26.80
CA PHE A 41 3.26 1.67 -25.48
C PHE A 41 4.57 0.89 -25.51
N ALA A 42 5.62 1.47 -24.92
CA ALA A 42 6.92 0.83 -24.76
C ALA A 42 7.20 0.54 -23.28
N THR A 43 7.84 -0.59 -23.01
CA THR A 43 8.27 -0.97 -21.67
C THR A 43 9.67 -1.59 -21.72
N LEU A 44 10.57 -1.10 -20.89
CA LEU A 44 11.92 -1.64 -20.76
C LEU A 44 11.90 -2.95 -19.96
N PHE A 45 12.77 -3.88 -20.32
CA PHE A 45 12.95 -5.12 -19.57
C PHE A 45 14.39 -5.29 -19.08
N PRO A 46 14.59 -5.98 -17.93
CA PRO A 46 15.93 -6.23 -17.41
C PRO A 46 16.72 -7.20 -18.31
N LYS A 47 18.03 -6.98 -18.45
CA LYS A 47 18.92 -7.77 -19.30
C LYS A 47 18.86 -9.28 -19.06
N TYR A 48 18.65 -9.72 -17.81
CA TYR A 48 18.52 -11.14 -17.49
C TYR A 48 17.26 -11.82 -18.09
N ARG A 49 16.27 -11.04 -18.56
CA ARG A 49 15.06 -11.55 -19.21
C ARG A 49 15.19 -11.73 -20.72
N GLU A 50 16.23 -11.21 -21.32
CA GLU A 50 16.43 -11.20 -22.77
C GLU A 50 16.29 -12.59 -23.40
N LYS A 51 17.01 -13.59 -22.85
CA LYS A 51 16.98 -14.96 -23.36
C LYS A 51 15.55 -15.54 -23.37
N TYR A 52 14.84 -15.39 -22.25
CA TYR A 52 13.48 -15.88 -22.11
C TYR A 52 12.52 -15.18 -23.07
N LEU A 53 12.63 -13.85 -23.20
CA LEU A 53 11.75 -13.09 -24.10
C LEU A 53 12.01 -13.43 -25.56
N ARG A 54 13.25 -13.67 -25.97
CA ARG A 54 13.61 -14.11 -27.32
C ARG A 54 12.93 -15.43 -27.66
N GLU A 55 12.94 -16.39 -26.74
CA GLU A 55 12.35 -17.70 -26.94
C GLU A 55 10.80 -17.64 -27.06
N ILE A 56 10.17 -16.77 -26.27
CA ILE A 56 8.68 -16.72 -26.17
C ILE A 56 8.06 -15.70 -27.12
N TRP A 57 8.86 -14.79 -27.69
CA TRP A 57 8.32 -13.65 -28.45
C TRP A 57 7.38 -14.07 -29.58
N GLY A 58 7.68 -15.16 -30.28
CA GLY A 58 6.82 -15.71 -31.32
C GLY A 58 5.40 -16.05 -30.81
N HIS A 59 5.30 -16.59 -29.59
CA HIS A 59 3.99 -16.87 -28.98
C HIS A 59 3.26 -15.60 -28.55
N VAL A 60 3.99 -14.60 -28.08
CA VAL A 60 3.42 -13.29 -27.73
C VAL A 60 2.84 -12.61 -28.96
N THR A 61 3.60 -12.59 -30.07
CA THR A 61 3.15 -12.04 -31.34
C THR A 61 1.89 -12.73 -31.85
N ALA A 62 1.89 -14.06 -31.90
CA ALA A 62 0.73 -14.83 -32.36
C ALA A 62 -0.54 -14.61 -31.50
N THR A 63 -0.38 -14.38 -30.19
CA THR A 63 -1.55 -14.09 -29.33
C THR A 63 -2.06 -12.66 -29.49
N LEU A 64 -1.18 -11.66 -29.67
CA LEU A 64 -1.57 -10.27 -29.86
C LEU A 64 -2.13 -10.02 -31.26
N GLU A 65 -1.65 -10.73 -32.28
CA GLU A 65 -2.19 -10.68 -33.64
C GLU A 65 -3.66 -11.07 -33.71
N LYS A 66 -4.11 -12.00 -32.88
CA LYS A 66 -5.54 -12.40 -32.78
C LYS A 66 -6.44 -11.22 -32.39
N HIS A 67 -5.88 -10.25 -31.66
CA HIS A 67 -6.57 -9.03 -31.24
C HIS A 67 -6.23 -7.82 -32.13
N GLY A 68 -5.50 -8.04 -33.22
CA GLY A 68 -5.10 -6.97 -34.13
C GLY A 68 -4.04 -6.01 -33.57
N VAL A 69 -3.27 -6.41 -32.56
CA VAL A 69 -2.22 -5.59 -31.94
C VAL A 69 -0.85 -6.04 -32.46
N ALA A 70 -0.04 -5.10 -32.98
CA ALA A 70 1.33 -5.36 -33.37
C ALA A 70 2.27 -5.22 -32.17
N CYS A 71 3.29 -6.08 -32.10
CA CYS A 71 4.31 -6.00 -31.07
C CYS A 71 5.71 -6.13 -31.65
N THR A 72 6.65 -5.36 -31.10
CA THR A 72 8.08 -5.38 -31.47
C THR A 72 8.93 -5.58 -30.23
N LEU A 73 9.99 -6.39 -30.38
CA LEU A 73 11.00 -6.62 -29.35
C LEU A 73 12.33 -6.03 -29.85
N ASP A 74 12.83 -5.03 -29.17
CA ASP A 74 14.15 -4.50 -29.39
C ASP A 74 15.10 -5.02 -28.32
N LEU A 75 16.05 -5.83 -28.75
CA LEU A 75 17.06 -6.42 -27.87
C LEU A 75 18.23 -5.47 -27.60
N ILE A 76 18.46 -4.50 -28.49
CA ILE A 76 19.55 -3.54 -28.38
C ILE A 76 19.22 -2.55 -27.27
N GLU A 77 18.04 -1.92 -27.38
CA GLU A 77 17.56 -1.00 -26.37
C GLU A 77 17.00 -1.70 -25.13
N GLY A 78 16.68 -2.99 -25.22
CA GLY A 78 16.02 -3.74 -24.16
C GLY A 78 14.58 -3.29 -23.94
N SER A 79 13.87 -2.99 -25.02
CA SER A 79 12.48 -2.52 -24.99
C SER A 79 11.50 -3.49 -25.66
N MET A 80 10.27 -3.48 -25.16
CA MET A 80 9.10 -4.15 -25.75
C MET A 80 8.08 -3.08 -26.08
N THR A 81 7.63 -3.04 -27.34
CA THR A 81 6.64 -2.06 -27.80
C THR A 81 5.42 -2.78 -28.34
N VAL A 82 4.24 -2.29 -27.97
CA VAL A 82 2.96 -2.74 -28.52
C VAL A 82 2.26 -1.55 -29.18
N ARG A 83 1.61 -1.79 -30.32
CA ARG A 83 0.96 -0.77 -31.13
C ARG A 83 -0.38 -1.25 -31.63
N THR A 84 -1.36 -0.34 -31.68
CA THR A 84 -2.63 -0.60 -32.40
C THR A 84 -2.39 -0.68 -33.89
N THR A 85 -3.19 -1.47 -34.58
CA THR A 85 -3.19 -1.55 -36.04
C THR A 85 -4.59 -1.21 -36.58
N ARG A 86 -4.72 -1.07 -37.88
CA ARG A 86 -6.03 -0.86 -38.52
C ARG A 86 -7.02 -2.04 -38.33
N LYS A 87 -6.50 -3.23 -37.92
CA LYS A 87 -7.31 -4.41 -37.62
C LYS A 87 -7.82 -4.45 -36.18
N THR A 88 -7.35 -3.54 -35.32
CA THR A 88 -7.76 -3.48 -33.92
C THR A 88 -9.17 -2.90 -33.84
N PHE A 89 -10.12 -3.65 -33.30
CA PHE A 89 -11.50 -3.19 -33.09
C PHE A 89 -11.76 -2.73 -31.66
N ASP A 90 -11.14 -3.40 -30.65
CA ASP A 90 -11.33 -3.08 -29.24
C ASP A 90 -10.35 -1.99 -28.79
N PRO A 91 -10.85 -0.80 -28.40
CA PRO A 91 -10.00 0.29 -27.94
C PRO A 91 -9.30 0.01 -26.60
N TYR A 92 -9.83 -0.89 -25.78
CA TYR A 92 -9.25 -1.21 -24.50
C TYR A 92 -8.12 -2.24 -24.57
N ILE A 93 -8.07 -3.04 -25.64
CA ILE A 93 -7.09 -4.14 -25.78
C ILE A 93 -5.64 -3.64 -25.74
N ILE A 94 -5.36 -2.43 -26.20
CA ILE A 94 -4.01 -1.88 -26.16
C ILE A 94 -3.52 -1.65 -24.73
N LEU A 95 -4.42 -1.29 -23.81
CA LEU A 95 -4.10 -1.14 -22.39
C LEU A 95 -3.80 -2.50 -21.75
N ARG A 96 -4.51 -3.54 -22.15
CA ARG A 96 -4.24 -4.92 -21.73
C ARG A 96 -2.94 -5.45 -22.31
N ALA A 97 -2.65 -5.16 -23.57
CA ALA A 97 -1.38 -5.47 -24.21
C ALA A 97 -0.21 -4.76 -23.50
N ARG A 98 -0.36 -3.49 -23.11
CA ARG A 98 0.58 -2.78 -22.28
C ARG A 98 0.82 -3.49 -20.94
N ASP A 99 -0.22 -3.94 -20.29
CA ASP A 99 -0.12 -4.61 -19.00
C ASP A 99 0.51 -6.00 -19.14
N LEU A 100 0.28 -6.69 -20.27
CA LEU A 100 0.96 -7.94 -20.62
C LEU A 100 2.48 -7.73 -20.71
N ILE A 101 2.96 -6.73 -21.45
CA ILE A 101 4.40 -6.46 -21.56
C ILE A 101 5.01 -6.03 -20.22
N LYS A 102 4.28 -5.29 -19.39
CA LYS A 102 4.70 -4.98 -18.01
C LYS A 102 4.87 -6.24 -17.16
N LEU A 103 3.94 -7.18 -17.22
CA LEU A 103 4.03 -8.46 -16.51
C LEU A 103 5.22 -9.29 -16.99
N LEU A 104 5.45 -9.38 -18.30
CA LEU A 104 6.60 -10.06 -18.88
C LEU A 104 7.92 -9.45 -18.42
N SER A 105 8.03 -8.13 -18.35
CA SER A 105 9.21 -7.44 -17.83
C SER A 105 9.48 -7.76 -16.36
N ARG A 106 8.45 -8.08 -15.59
CA ARG A 106 8.52 -8.41 -14.14
C ARG A 106 8.60 -9.90 -13.85
N SER A 107 9.03 -10.70 -14.81
CA SER A 107 9.28 -12.13 -14.65
C SER A 107 8.03 -13.01 -14.47
N VAL A 108 6.86 -12.50 -14.78
CA VAL A 108 5.67 -13.35 -14.87
C VAL A 108 5.80 -14.28 -16.07
N PRO A 109 5.53 -15.59 -15.94
CA PRO A 109 5.57 -16.52 -17.07
C PRO A 109 4.47 -16.19 -18.08
N PHE A 110 4.76 -16.38 -19.36
CA PHE A 110 3.86 -16.08 -20.48
C PHE A 110 2.49 -16.75 -20.34
N THR A 111 2.47 -18.03 -19.94
CA THR A 111 1.24 -18.80 -19.76
C THR A 111 0.25 -18.17 -18.76
N GLN A 112 0.75 -17.46 -17.76
CA GLN A 112 -0.08 -16.70 -16.84
C GLN A 112 -0.37 -15.30 -17.39
N ALA A 113 0.66 -14.62 -17.92
CA ALA A 113 0.54 -13.24 -18.40
C ALA A 113 -0.54 -13.08 -19.50
N VAL A 114 -0.71 -14.06 -20.37
CA VAL A 114 -1.75 -14.06 -21.44
C VAL A 114 -3.16 -13.92 -20.88
N LYS A 115 -3.43 -14.44 -19.69
CA LYS A 115 -4.77 -14.34 -19.08
C LYS A 115 -5.24 -12.91 -18.87
N ILE A 116 -4.31 -11.92 -18.86
CA ILE A 116 -4.66 -10.50 -18.74
C ILE A 116 -5.47 -9.97 -19.94
N LEU A 117 -5.43 -10.68 -21.07
CA LEU A 117 -6.23 -10.31 -22.24
C LEU A 117 -7.73 -10.61 -22.04
N GLN A 118 -8.08 -11.40 -21.03
CA GLN A 118 -9.47 -11.67 -20.65
C GLN A 118 -10.05 -10.51 -19.85
N ASP A 119 -11.35 -10.25 -20.01
CA ASP A 119 -12.04 -9.10 -19.41
C ASP A 119 -12.10 -9.13 -17.88
N ASP A 120 -12.20 -10.31 -17.30
CA ASP A 120 -12.31 -10.51 -15.85
C ASP A 120 -10.98 -10.35 -15.10
N MET A 121 -9.87 -10.26 -15.83
CA MET A 121 -8.53 -10.25 -15.27
C MET A 121 -7.91 -8.85 -15.30
N ALA A 122 -7.41 -8.41 -14.16
CA ALA A 122 -6.64 -7.19 -14.04
C ALA A 122 -5.24 -7.49 -13.50
N CYS A 123 -4.32 -6.55 -13.63
CA CYS A 123 -2.99 -6.66 -13.04
C CYS A 123 -2.62 -5.45 -12.19
N ASP A 124 -1.75 -5.68 -11.23
CA ASP A 124 -1.17 -4.63 -10.40
C ASP A 124 0.32 -4.89 -10.17
N VAL A 125 1.14 -3.87 -10.38
CA VAL A 125 2.58 -3.92 -10.11
C VAL A 125 2.88 -3.03 -8.90
N ILE A 126 2.99 -3.67 -7.73
CA ILE A 126 3.16 -3.01 -6.45
C ILE A 126 4.65 -2.75 -6.21
N LYS A 127 5.04 -1.49 -6.12
CA LYS A 127 6.41 -1.10 -5.77
C LYS A 127 6.60 -1.21 -4.26
N ILE A 128 7.49 -2.09 -3.81
CA ILE A 128 7.83 -2.30 -2.39
C ILE A 128 9.16 -1.65 -2.00
N GLY A 129 9.97 -1.26 -2.97
CA GLY A 129 11.17 -0.44 -2.74
C GLY A 129 10.80 0.89 -2.07
N ASN A 130 11.72 1.51 -1.39
CA ASN A 130 11.58 2.82 -0.72
C ASN A 130 10.62 2.88 0.48
N ILE A 131 9.80 1.85 0.77
CA ILE A 131 8.94 1.80 1.95
C ILE A 131 9.79 1.61 3.23
N VAL A 132 10.89 0.89 3.11
CA VAL A 132 11.80 0.59 4.22
C VAL A 132 13.19 1.08 3.89
N ARG A 133 13.73 2.01 4.67
CA ARG A 133 15.10 2.56 4.46
C ARG A 133 16.20 1.54 4.69
N ASN A 134 16.08 0.73 5.74
CA ASN A 134 17.09 -0.26 6.12
C ASN A 134 17.00 -1.49 5.19
N LYS A 135 18.09 -1.79 4.48
CA LYS A 135 18.19 -2.86 3.49
C LYS A 135 17.96 -4.25 4.10
N GLU A 136 18.51 -4.53 5.28
CA GLU A 136 18.31 -5.82 5.97
C GLU A 136 16.85 -6.04 6.37
N ARG A 137 16.21 -4.99 6.94
CA ARG A 137 14.79 -5.04 7.29
C ARG A 137 13.93 -5.23 6.04
N PHE A 138 14.29 -4.60 4.93
CA PHE A 138 13.61 -4.79 3.66
C PHE A 138 13.68 -6.24 3.20
N VAL A 139 14.87 -6.85 3.19
CA VAL A 139 15.07 -8.25 2.78
C VAL A 139 14.27 -9.19 3.67
N LYS A 140 14.34 -9.04 5.00
CA LYS A 140 13.57 -9.86 5.96
C LYS A 140 12.05 -9.74 5.74
N ARG A 141 11.54 -8.52 5.49
CA ARG A 141 10.11 -8.30 5.23
C ARG A 141 9.68 -8.83 3.87
N ARG A 142 10.50 -8.66 2.83
CA ARG A 142 10.26 -9.26 1.52
C ARG A 142 10.24 -10.79 1.61
N GLN A 143 11.15 -11.38 2.37
CA GLN A 143 11.20 -12.82 2.59
C GLN A 143 9.94 -13.34 3.30
N ARG A 144 9.30 -12.55 4.17
CA ARG A 144 8.01 -12.91 4.76
C ARG A 144 6.89 -13.01 3.70
N ILE A 145 6.93 -12.22 2.64
CA ILE A 145 5.98 -12.33 1.53
C ILE A 145 6.29 -13.60 0.72
N ILE A 146 7.56 -13.88 0.45
CA ILE A 146 8.00 -15.06 -0.30
C ILE A 146 7.78 -16.34 0.51
N GLY A 147 8.00 -16.28 1.82
CA GLY A 147 7.95 -17.38 2.76
C GLY A 147 9.25 -18.19 2.88
N PRO A 148 9.33 -19.11 3.84
CA PRO A 148 10.49 -19.95 4.02
C PRO A 148 10.68 -20.86 2.80
N ASN A 149 11.93 -20.99 2.33
CA ASN A 149 12.36 -21.84 1.20
C ASN A 149 11.81 -21.48 -0.19
N GLY A 150 11.27 -20.29 -0.39
CA GLY A 150 10.65 -19.91 -1.68
C GLY A 150 9.42 -20.77 -2.03
N ASN A 151 8.96 -21.63 -1.14
CA ASN A 151 7.82 -22.54 -1.34
C ASN A 151 6.48 -21.79 -1.42
N THR A 152 6.50 -20.52 -1.11
CA THR A 152 5.35 -19.63 -1.28
C THR A 152 5.11 -19.26 -2.73
N LEU A 153 6.09 -19.42 -3.62
CA LEU A 153 6.00 -19.11 -5.06
C LEU A 153 6.10 -20.32 -5.98
N LYS A 154 6.45 -21.50 -5.47
CA LYS A 154 6.51 -22.71 -6.27
C LYS A 154 5.64 -23.81 -5.67
N VAL A 155 4.69 -24.24 -6.44
CA VAL A 155 3.88 -25.43 -6.23
C VAL A 155 4.78 -26.63 -5.90
N CYS A 156 4.86 -27.03 -4.65
CA CYS A 156 5.22 -28.37 -4.24
C CYS A 156 4.47 -28.77 -2.96
N VAL A 157 3.63 -29.69 -3.18
CA VAL A 157 2.66 -30.47 -2.48
C VAL A 157 3.00 -30.92 -1.06
N LYS A 158 3.53 -30.16 -0.12
CA LYS A 158 3.48 -30.73 1.26
C LYS A 158 3.44 -29.77 2.45
N TYR A 159 3.78 -28.51 2.28
CA TYR A 159 3.63 -27.53 3.40
C TYR A 159 3.10 -26.21 2.87
N LEU A 160 1.81 -26.19 2.68
CA LEU A 160 0.91 -25.06 2.40
C LEU A 160 1.01 -24.03 3.49
N ILE A 161 1.61 -22.83 3.30
CA ILE A 161 1.20 -21.96 4.40
C ILE A 161 1.02 -20.46 4.11
N LEU A 162 1.70 -19.76 3.20
CA LEU A 162 1.44 -18.31 3.21
C LEU A 162 1.06 -17.68 1.88
N THR A 163 1.78 -17.88 0.81
CA THR A 163 1.40 -17.24 -0.47
C THR A 163 0.41 -18.08 -1.26
N GLN A 164 0.50 -19.38 -1.20
CA GLN A 164 -0.58 -20.21 -1.71
C GLN A 164 -1.89 -19.91 -1.00
N ALA A 165 -1.84 -19.64 0.31
CA ALA A 165 -3.02 -19.21 1.03
C ALA A 165 -3.54 -17.85 0.51
N ILE A 166 -2.66 -16.90 0.20
CA ILE A 166 -3.05 -15.64 -0.39
C ILE A 166 -3.61 -15.86 -1.79
N GLU A 167 -2.93 -16.61 -2.66
CA GLU A 167 -3.36 -16.92 -4.02
C GLU A 167 -4.71 -17.64 -4.03
N LEU A 168 -4.89 -18.66 -3.18
CA LEU A 168 -6.14 -19.42 -3.07
C LEU A 168 -7.30 -18.61 -2.47
N LEU A 169 -6.99 -17.70 -1.53
CA LEU A 169 -8.02 -16.88 -0.87
C LEU A 169 -8.45 -15.67 -1.71
N THR A 170 -7.52 -15.13 -2.50
CA THR A 170 -7.77 -13.94 -3.33
C THR A 170 -7.97 -14.27 -4.81
N GLU A 171 -7.74 -15.53 -5.20
CA GLU A 171 -7.79 -16.00 -6.60
C GLU A 171 -6.83 -15.21 -7.51
N CYS A 172 -5.76 -14.66 -6.94
CA CYS A 172 -4.77 -13.88 -7.63
C CYS A 172 -3.45 -14.62 -7.75
N TYR A 173 -2.85 -14.59 -8.93
CA TYR A 173 -1.45 -15.00 -9.10
C TYR A 173 -0.52 -13.89 -8.60
N VAL A 174 0.45 -14.24 -7.76
CA VAL A 174 1.37 -13.26 -7.14
C VAL A 174 2.82 -13.66 -7.39
N MET A 175 3.61 -12.75 -7.98
CA MET A 175 5.04 -12.93 -8.23
C MET A 175 5.85 -11.81 -7.58
N VAL A 176 6.81 -12.18 -6.74
CA VAL A 176 7.72 -11.24 -6.09
C VAL A 176 9.05 -11.21 -6.83
N GLN A 177 9.39 -10.09 -7.43
CA GLN A 177 10.64 -9.91 -8.17
C GLN A 177 11.34 -8.61 -7.75
N GLY A 178 12.55 -8.74 -7.19
CA GLY A 178 13.36 -7.59 -6.79
C GLY A 178 12.62 -6.64 -5.83
N ASN A 179 12.35 -5.43 -6.28
CA ASN A 179 11.67 -4.37 -5.53
C ASN A 179 10.18 -4.22 -5.90
N THR A 180 9.63 -5.16 -6.64
CA THR A 180 8.24 -5.14 -7.09
C THR A 180 7.54 -6.46 -6.82
N VAL A 181 6.25 -6.39 -6.58
CA VAL A 181 5.35 -7.54 -6.51
C VAL A 181 4.34 -7.37 -7.62
N SER A 182 4.32 -8.29 -8.56
CA SER A 182 3.33 -8.34 -9.63
C SER A 182 2.19 -9.25 -9.20
N ALA A 183 0.98 -8.73 -9.24
CA ALA A 183 -0.23 -9.49 -8.95
C ALA A 183 -1.16 -9.47 -10.16
N MET A 184 -1.88 -10.55 -10.39
CA MET A 184 -2.81 -10.69 -11.48
C MET A 184 -4.02 -11.53 -11.03
N GLY A 185 -5.23 -11.04 -11.31
CA GLY A 185 -6.45 -11.70 -10.88
C GLY A 185 -7.67 -10.78 -10.89
N PRO A 186 -8.77 -11.19 -10.25
CA PRO A 186 -9.96 -10.37 -10.14
C PRO A 186 -9.70 -9.10 -9.30
N TYR A 187 -10.39 -8.04 -9.65
CA TYR A 187 -10.16 -6.70 -9.06
C TYR A 187 -10.31 -6.65 -7.53
N LYS A 188 -11.28 -7.40 -6.98
CA LYS A 188 -11.46 -7.57 -5.53
C LYS A 188 -10.21 -8.15 -4.87
N GLY A 189 -9.69 -9.25 -5.45
CA GLY A 189 -8.50 -9.93 -4.94
C GLY A 189 -7.25 -9.05 -5.01
N LEU A 190 -7.07 -8.29 -6.09
CA LEU A 190 -5.92 -7.38 -6.24
C LEU A 190 -5.87 -6.31 -5.16
N LYS A 191 -7.01 -5.74 -4.75
CA LYS A 191 -7.06 -4.79 -3.63
C LYS A 191 -6.56 -5.40 -2.33
N GLU A 192 -6.99 -6.62 -2.03
CA GLU A 192 -6.55 -7.33 -0.81
C GLU A 192 -5.06 -7.70 -0.89
N VAL A 193 -4.59 -8.19 -2.03
CA VAL A 193 -3.16 -8.48 -2.24
C VAL A 193 -2.31 -7.23 -2.02
N ARG A 194 -2.71 -6.10 -2.61
CA ARG A 194 -2.02 -4.82 -2.42
C ARG A 194 -1.96 -4.41 -0.95
N ARG A 195 -3.07 -4.53 -0.22
CA ARG A 195 -3.15 -4.24 1.22
C ARG A 195 -2.19 -5.12 2.01
N ILE A 196 -2.23 -6.44 1.78
CA ILE A 196 -1.36 -7.42 2.46
C ILE A 196 0.12 -7.11 2.23
N VAL A 197 0.51 -6.85 0.98
CA VAL A 197 1.89 -6.56 0.59
C VAL A 197 2.40 -5.29 1.26
N ILE A 198 1.63 -4.21 1.21
CA ILE A 198 2.01 -2.92 1.81
C ILE A 198 2.11 -3.04 3.33
N ASP A 199 1.16 -3.72 3.98
CA ASP A 199 1.16 -3.90 5.42
C ASP A 199 2.29 -4.82 5.90
N CYS A 200 2.65 -5.84 5.11
CA CYS A 200 3.85 -6.64 5.37
C CYS A 200 5.12 -5.77 5.36
N MET A 201 5.22 -4.84 4.41
CA MET A 201 6.33 -3.88 4.38
C MET A 201 6.30 -2.87 5.53
N LYS A 202 5.13 -2.57 6.12
CA LYS A 202 4.95 -1.78 7.35
C LYS A 202 5.22 -2.58 8.63
N ASN A 203 5.65 -3.84 8.52
CA ASN A 203 5.93 -4.77 9.61
C ASN A 203 4.69 -5.41 10.27
N ILE A 204 3.59 -5.51 9.56
CA ILE A 204 2.44 -6.31 9.96
C ILE A 204 2.62 -7.70 9.33
N HIS A 205 2.53 -8.77 10.12
CA HIS A 205 2.72 -10.11 9.59
C HIS A 205 1.52 -10.52 8.74
N PRO A 206 1.72 -11.07 7.52
CA PRO A 206 0.62 -11.40 6.60
C PRO A 206 -0.37 -12.44 7.14
N ILE A 207 0.02 -13.23 8.16
CA ILE A 207 -0.85 -14.22 8.79
C ILE A 207 -2.15 -13.61 9.38
N TYR A 208 -2.10 -12.36 9.80
CA TYR A 208 -3.28 -11.69 10.33
C TYR A 208 -4.33 -11.45 9.25
N HIS A 209 -3.89 -10.99 8.09
CA HIS A 209 -4.77 -10.80 6.93
C HIS A 209 -5.29 -12.13 6.39
N ILE A 210 -4.45 -13.18 6.38
CA ILE A 210 -4.86 -14.52 5.96
C ILE A 210 -5.98 -15.06 6.88
N LYS A 211 -5.83 -14.93 8.19
CA LYS A 211 -6.89 -15.31 9.14
C LYS A 211 -8.18 -14.54 8.90
N GLU A 212 -8.07 -13.22 8.66
CA GLU A 212 -9.23 -12.38 8.33
C GLU A 212 -9.92 -12.85 7.03
N LEU A 213 -9.15 -13.14 5.98
CA LEU A 213 -9.68 -13.63 4.71
C LEU A 213 -10.32 -15.02 4.83
N MET A 214 -9.74 -15.92 5.63
CA MET A 214 -10.32 -17.24 5.89
C MET A 214 -11.70 -17.11 6.55
N ILE A 215 -11.80 -16.30 7.59
CA ILE A 215 -13.09 -16.05 8.27
C ILE A 215 -14.10 -15.42 7.30
N LYS A 216 -13.71 -14.42 6.51
CA LYS A 216 -14.58 -13.83 5.49
C LYS A 216 -15.08 -14.86 4.47
N ARG A 217 -14.21 -15.80 4.07
CA ARG A 217 -14.58 -16.86 3.13
C ARG A 217 -15.55 -17.87 3.76
N GLU A 218 -15.40 -18.17 5.05
CA GLU A 218 -16.34 -19.03 5.78
C GLU A 218 -17.70 -18.35 5.94
N LEU A 219 -17.72 -17.08 6.35
CA LEU A 219 -18.96 -16.30 6.47
C LEU A 219 -19.70 -16.11 5.14
N ALA A 220 -18.96 -16.01 4.03
CA ALA A 220 -19.56 -15.90 2.70
C ALA A 220 -20.26 -17.19 2.24
N LYS A 221 -19.95 -18.35 2.82
CA LYS A 221 -20.62 -19.61 2.51
C LYS A 221 -22.02 -19.72 3.17
N ASP A 222 -22.22 -19.00 4.26
CA ASP A 222 -23.49 -19.03 4.99
C ASP A 222 -24.49 -18.03 4.39
N PRO A 223 -25.58 -18.47 3.76
CA PRO A 223 -26.53 -17.59 3.07
C PRO A 223 -27.20 -16.59 4.02
N LYS A 224 -27.34 -16.94 5.30
CA LYS A 224 -27.93 -16.06 6.32
C LYS A 224 -27.03 -14.88 6.69
N LEU A 225 -25.71 -15.06 6.61
CA LEU A 225 -24.73 -14.08 7.02
C LEU A 225 -24.14 -13.29 5.84
N ALA A 226 -24.41 -13.71 4.62
CA ALA A 226 -23.84 -13.11 3.40
C ALA A 226 -24.14 -11.60 3.27
N ASN A 227 -25.35 -11.17 3.71
CA ASN A 227 -25.81 -9.79 3.61
C ASN A 227 -25.59 -8.95 4.89
N GLU A 228 -25.02 -9.54 5.95
CA GLU A 228 -24.74 -8.84 7.19
C GLU A 228 -23.36 -8.20 7.22
N SER A 229 -23.17 -7.19 8.09
CA SER A 229 -21.83 -6.64 8.37
C SER A 229 -21.01 -7.61 9.20
N TRP A 230 -19.85 -8.01 8.69
CA TRP A 230 -18.96 -8.99 9.32
C TRP A 230 -17.99 -8.39 10.35
N ASP A 231 -18.03 -7.09 10.62
CA ASP A 231 -17.07 -6.41 11.49
C ASP A 231 -17.02 -6.98 12.91
N ARG A 232 -18.14 -7.54 13.40
CA ARG A 232 -18.22 -8.16 14.73
C ARG A 232 -17.51 -9.52 14.80
N PHE A 233 -17.43 -10.25 13.68
CA PHE A 233 -16.81 -11.58 13.62
C PHE A 233 -15.32 -11.49 13.30
N LEU A 234 -14.85 -10.37 12.78
CA LEU A 234 -13.46 -10.21 12.39
C LEU A 234 -12.56 -9.95 13.60
N PRO A 235 -11.40 -10.63 13.69
CA PRO A 235 -10.49 -10.45 14.79
C PRO A 235 -9.86 -9.05 14.76
N LYS A 236 -10.00 -8.31 15.86
CA LYS A 236 -9.34 -7.01 16.04
C LYS A 236 -7.95 -7.22 16.61
N PHE A 237 -6.93 -7.20 15.76
CA PHE A 237 -5.53 -7.34 16.20
C PHE A 237 -5.03 -6.00 16.78
N LYS A 238 -4.97 -5.91 18.12
CA LYS A 238 -4.33 -4.79 18.81
C LYS A 238 -2.84 -5.05 18.93
N LYS A 239 -2.01 -4.03 18.73
CA LYS A 239 -0.58 -4.11 19.03
C LYS A 239 -0.42 -4.30 20.52
N GLN A 240 0.30 -5.36 20.95
CA GLN A 240 0.72 -5.52 22.32
C GLN A 240 1.80 -4.46 22.64
N ASN A 241 1.83 -3.96 23.89
CA ASN A 241 2.83 -3.01 24.39
C ASN A 241 2.83 -1.61 23.71
N VAL A 242 1.76 -1.21 23.07
CA VAL A 242 1.60 0.19 22.71
C VAL A 242 1.19 0.95 23.98
N LYS A 243 2.12 1.70 24.55
CA LYS A 243 1.80 2.65 25.63
C LYS A 243 0.69 3.56 25.10
N THR A 244 -0.47 3.51 25.74
CA THR A 244 -1.57 4.43 25.45
C THR A 244 -1.04 5.82 25.71
N LYS A 245 -0.87 6.63 24.68
CA LYS A 245 -0.53 8.03 24.87
C LYS A 245 -1.65 8.62 25.71
N LYS A 246 -1.31 9.12 26.89
CA LYS A 246 -2.26 9.93 27.69
C LYS A 246 -2.87 10.96 26.74
N PRO A 247 -4.20 11.19 26.82
CA PRO A 247 -4.79 12.25 26.01
C PRO A 247 -3.98 13.51 26.23
N LYS A 248 -3.48 14.09 25.16
CA LYS A 248 -2.81 15.39 25.25
C LYS A 248 -3.86 16.35 25.76
N GLU A 249 -3.68 16.83 26.97
CA GLU A 249 -4.46 17.96 27.45
C GLU A 249 -4.40 19.04 26.38
N ALA A 250 -5.56 19.48 25.93
CA ALA A 250 -5.63 20.56 24.96
C ALA A 250 -4.81 21.72 25.51
N PRO A 251 -3.86 22.28 24.76
CA PRO A 251 -3.07 23.39 25.26
C PRO A 251 -4.04 24.48 25.70
N LYS A 252 -3.99 24.81 26.99
CA LYS A 252 -4.81 25.90 27.55
C LYS A 252 -4.60 27.12 26.65
N LYS A 253 -5.70 27.62 26.09
CA LYS A 253 -5.63 28.83 25.25
C LYS A 253 -4.93 29.90 26.07
N LYS A 254 -3.75 30.32 25.61
CA LYS A 254 -3.05 31.46 26.25
C LYS A 254 -3.96 32.66 26.16
N VAL A 255 -4.16 33.34 27.31
CA VAL A 255 -4.92 34.57 27.32
C VAL A 255 -4.19 35.55 26.39
N TYR A 256 -4.91 36.13 25.46
CA TYR A 256 -4.34 37.12 24.55
C TYR A 256 -3.98 38.36 25.35
N THR A 257 -2.69 38.66 25.46
CA THR A 257 -2.18 39.89 26.02
C THR A 257 -1.69 40.78 24.87
N PRO A 258 -2.22 42.01 24.73
CA PRO A 258 -1.84 42.91 23.63
C PRO A 258 -0.38 43.36 23.68
N PHE A 259 0.25 43.22 24.85
CA PHE A 259 1.65 43.59 25.04
C PHE A 259 2.50 42.34 25.32
N PRO A 260 3.73 42.25 24.78
CA PRO A 260 4.64 41.19 25.14
C PRO A 260 4.95 41.26 26.66
N PRO A 261 5.16 40.10 27.32
CA PRO A 261 5.54 40.10 28.73
C PRO A 261 6.83 40.92 28.92
N PRO A 262 6.97 41.63 30.04
CA PRO A 262 8.17 42.42 30.33
C PRO A 262 9.41 41.51 30.21
N GLN A 263 10.44 42.05 29.61
CA GLN A 263 11.67 41.32 29.39
C GLN A 263 12.31 41.01 30.75
N GLN A 264 12.64 39.74 30.99
CA GLN A 264 13.32 39.40 32.25
C GLN A 264 14.70 40.04 32.26
N PRO A 265 15.09 40.67 33.39
CA PRO A 265 16.40 41.32 33.52
C PRO A 265 17.51 40.30 33.27
N SER A 266 18.54 40.71 32.57
CA SER A 266 19.70 39.86 32.30
C SER A 266 20.47 39.58 33.61
N LYS A 267 21.30 38.55 33.63
CA LYS A 267 22.14 38.24 34.80
C LYS A 267 23.06 39.40 35.16
N LEU A 268 23.49 40.20 34.18
CA LEU A 268 24.31 41.39 34.38
C LEU A 268 23.51 42.50 35.05
N ASP A 269 22.27 42.72 34.66
CA ASP A 269 21.39 43.74 35.24
C ASP A 269 21.11 43.41 36.71
N LEU A 270 20.82 42.13 37.02
CA LEU A 270 20.66 41.69 38.39
C LEU A 270 21.92 41.83 39.23
N GLN A 271 23.10 41.65 38.67
CA GLN A 271 24.37 41.84 39.33
C GLN A 271 24.70 43.35 39.56
N LEU A 272 24.27 44.22 38.64
CA LEU A 272 24.38 45.66 38.77
C LEU A 272 23.43 46.20 39.84
N GLU A 273 22.15 45.73 39.83
CA GLU A 273 21.18 46.13 40.87
C GLU A 273 21.57 45.68 42.28
N SER A 274 22.09 44.41 42.36
CA SER A 274 22.55 43.87 43.65
C SER A 274 23.90 44.44 44.11
N GLY A 275 24.60 45.19 43.26
CA GLY A 275 25.94 45.69 43.52
C GLY A 275 27.05 44.64 43.49
N GLU A 276 26.69 43.38 43.19
CA GLU A 276 27.64 42.24 43.11
C GLU A 276 28.66 42.42 41.98
N TYR A 277 28.33 43.20 40.96
CA TYR A 277 29.23 43.46 39.85
C TYR A 277 30.54 44.15 40.27
N PHE A 278 30.48 45.09 41.23
CA PHE A 278 31.60 45.88 41.68
C PHE A 278 32.42 45.19 42.77
N LEU A 279 31.99 44.07 43.32
CA LEU A 279 32.71 43.35 44.36
C LEU A 279 33.95 42.64 43.81
N ARG A 280 35.01 42.63 44.63
CA ARG A 280 36.25 41.91 44.30
C ARG A 280 36.02 40.38 44.28
N PRO A 281 36.82 39.59 43.54
CA PRO A 281 36.60 38.17 43.42
C PRO A 281 36.55 37.38 44.73
N HIS A 282 37.29 37.77 45.75
CA HIS A 282 37.29 37.14 47.07
C HIS A 282 36.01 37.46 47.88
N GLU A 283 35.45 38.64 47.72
CA GLU A 283 34.19 39.04 48.34
C GLU A 283 33.00 38.34 47.71
N LYS A 284 33.02 38.19 46.41
CA LYS A 284 32.01 37.36 45.69
C LYS A 284 31.97 35.93 46.20
N LYS A 285 33.13 35.28 46.33
CA LYS A 285 33.22 33.93 46.87
C LYS A 285 32.72 33.83 48.33
N ARG A 286 33.05 34.79 49.17
CA ARG A 286 32.58 34.81 50.56
C ARG A 286 31.06 34.98 50.65
N ASN A 287 30.47 35.85 49.79
CA ASN A 287 29.02 36.03 49.72
C ASN A 287 28.30 34.80 49.17
N GLU A 288 28.85 34.13 48.20
CA GLU A 288 28.31 32.85 47.69
C GLU A 288 28.37 31.75 48.77
N GLN A 289 29.45 31.66 49.52
CA GLN A 289 29.57 30.70 50.62
C GLN A 289 28.57 31.03 51.74
N ALA A 290 28.38 32.29 52.07
CA ALA A 290 27.39 32.73 53.07
C ALA A 290 25.95 32.41 52.59
N LYS A 291 25.62 32.68 51.32
CA LYS A 291 24.32 32.34 50.74
C LYS A 291 24.09 30.80 50.75
N LYS A 292 25.10 30.01 50.44
CA LYS A 292 25.02 28.54 50.52
C LYS A 292 24.84 28.04 51.98
N ALA A 293 25.54 28.61 52.93
CA ALA A 293 25.39 28.28 54.34
C ALA A 293 23.99 28.64 54.85
N GLN A 294 23.45 29.81 54.49
CA GLN A 294 22.08 30.20 54.82
C GLN A 294 21.03 29.28 54.15
N ALA A 295 21.22 28.88 52.91
CA ALA A 295 20.32 27.96 52.22
C ALA A 295 20.35 26.51 52.83
N GLN A 296 21.48 26.11 53.41
CA GLN A 296 21.60 24.84 54.14
C GLN A 296 21.05 24.91 55.59
N ALA A 297 21.00 26.10 56.17
CA ALA A 297 20.52 26.33 57.53
C ALA A 297 19.02 26.62 57.66
N GLY A 298 18.30 26.69 56.58
CA GLY A 298 16.83 26.90 56.61
C GLY A 298 16.05 25.75 56.01
N PRO A 299 14.87 25.39 56.44
CA PRO A 299 14.25 25.53 57.78
C PRO A 299 14.01 24.18 58.44
N CYS A 300 14.66 23.95 59.57
CA CYS A 300 14.15 23.01 60.56
C CYS A 300 13.28 23.77 61.54
N LEU A 301 12.02 24.00 61.25
CA LEU A 301 10.99 24.44 62.19
C LEU A 301 9.66 24.31 61.46
N GLY A 302 8.91 23.32 61.84
CA GLY A 302 7.91 23.24 62.85
C GLY A 302 6.68 22.72 62.21
N ASP A 303 6.40 21.45 62.45
CA ASP A 303 5.03 20.96 62.54
C ASP A 303 4.86 20.32 63.91
N THR A 304 4.45 21.17 64.82
CA THR A 304 3.74 20.75 66.02
C THR A 304 2.57 21.70 66.18
N GLY A 305 1.37 21.15 65.91
CA GLY A 305 0.11 21.81 66.13
C GLY A 305 -1.01 21.16 65.36
#